data_d978ee62a33a25f04912c89938e52341
#
_entry.id   d978ee62a33a25f04912c89938e52341
#
_cell.length_a   1.000
_cell.length_b   1.000
_cell.length_c   1.000
_cell.angle_alpha   90.00
_cell.angle_beta   90.00
_cell.angle_gamma   90.00
#
_symmetry.space_group_name_H-M   'P 1'
#
loop_
_entity.id
_entity.type
_entity.pdbx_description
1 polymer ?
#
loop_
_entity_poly.entity_id
_entity_poly.type
_entity_poly.pdbx_seq_one_letter_code
_entity_poly.pdbx_strand_id
1 'polypeptide(L)'
;MLQLREVTAAYGPVVALHGVSLEVPEGSVVTVLGANGAGKSTTLRAVSGLLRPREGSIEFEGQRIDRMSAEEIVSLGISHIPEGRELFSELTVLENLRLGAYSRFAGADGGGRLARREGLSLPGRVQHDLIQTATGGIRDLARGIREYRQRRRDFEAALKQVFDYFPILAERRKQVAGTLSGGEQQMLAIGRGLMARPRLLLLDEPSMGLAPMVTQEIFRIIETINRTQGMTILLVEQNAGLALAIADRGYVLETGRIVLADTSENLRKNEAVQRSYLGA
;
A
#
# COMPACT_ATOMS: atom_id res chain seq x y z
N MET A 1 -6.60 7.25 -12.81
CA MET A 1 -5.88 7.31 -11.52
C MET A 1 -4.38 7.06 -11.72
N LEU A 2 -3.94 5.83 -12.09
CA LEU A 2 -2.52 5.50 -12.35
C LEU A 2 -2.34 5.03 -13.79
N GLN A 3 -1.26 5.49 -14.46
CA GLN A 3 -0.88 5.07 -15.80
C GLN A 3 0.62 4.81 -15.88
N LEU A 4 1.00 3.64 -16.39
CA LEU A 4 2.35 3.31 -16.80
C LEU A 4 2.40 3.28 -18.32
N ARG A 5 3.40 3.93 -18.93
CA ARG A 5 3.59 3.97 -20.39
C ARG A 5 5.01 3.59 -20.73
N GLU A 6 5.18 2.45 -21.41
CA GLU A 6 6.46 1.91 -21.90
C GLU A 6 7.54 1.88 -20.81
N VAL A 7 7.18 1.48 -19.59
CA VAL A 7 8.09 1.49 -18.44
C VAL A 7 9.11 0.37 -18.55
N THR A 8 10.38 0.77 -18.66
CA THR A 8 11.56 -0.13 -18.60
C THR A 8 12.31 0.11 -17.31
N ALA A 9 12.50 -0.93 -16.50
CA ALA A 9 13.19 -0.86 -15.22
C ALA A 9 14.19 -2.00 -15.04
N ALA A 10 15.29 -1.73 -14.33
CA ALA A 10 16.39 -2.68 -14.19
C ALA A 10 17.08 -2.59 -12.83
N TYR A 11 17.61 -3.71 -12.39
CA TYR A 11 18.53 -3.83 -11.25
C TYR A 11 19.96 -4.00 -11.77
N GLY A 12 20.76 -2.92 -11.70
CA GLY A 12 22.10 -2.95 -12.33
C GLY A 12 21.98 -3.32 -13.82
N PRO A 13 22.70 -4.32 -14.33
CA PRO A 13 22.64 -4.69 -15.74
C PRO A 13 21.38 -5.50 -16.13
N VAL A 14 20.63 -6.02 -15.15
CA VAL A 14 19.50 -6.92 -15.40
C VAL A 14 18.22 -6.11 -15.58
N VAL A 15 17.67 -6.12 -16.79
CA VAL A 15 16.36 -5.51 -17.08
C VAL A 15 15.26 -6.43 -16.60
N ALA A 16 14.41 -5.92 -15.73
CA ALA A 16 13.30 -6.65 -15.12
C ALA A 16 11.92 -6.28 -15.69
N LEU A 17 11.78 -5.07 -16.27
CA LEU A 17 10.58 -4.64 -17.00
C LEU A 17 11.01 -4.14 -18.37
N HIS A 18 10.28 -4.54 -19.41
CA HIS A 18 10.56 -4.25 -20.81
C HIS A 18 9.36 -3.55 -21.48
N GLY A 19 9.25 -2.24 -21.32
CA GLY A 19 8.19 -1.45 -21.94
C GLY A 19 6.79 -1.78 -21.39
N VAL A 20 6.65 -1.91 -20.07
CA VAL A 20 5.38 -2.24 -19.44
C VAL A 20 4.42 -1.05 -19.51
N SER A 21 3.21 -1.28 -20.04
CA SER A 21 2.13 -0.30 -20.10
C SER A 21 0.88 -0.89 -19.45
N LEU A 22 0.33 -0.19 -18.45
CA LEU A 22 -0.91 -0.55 -17.76
C LEU A 22 -1.63 0.69 -17.22
N GLU A 23 -2.93 0.54 -16.99
CA GLU A 23 -3.78 1.56 -16.41
C GLU A 23 -4.56 1.01 -15.22
N VAL A 24 -4.70 1.86 -14.18
CA VAL A 24 -5.54 1.59 -13.02
C VAL A 24 -6.58 2.71 -12.92
N PRO A 25 -7.83 2.48 -13.32
CA PRO A 25 -8.91 3.44 -13.16
C PRO A 25 -9.18 3.77 -11.68
N GLU A 26 -9.73 4.94 -11.42
CA GLU A 26 -10.12 5.33 -10.06
C GLU A 26 -11.23 4.41 -9.53
N GLY A 27 -11.12 4.00 -8.27
CA GLY A 27 -12.08 3.13 -7.59
C GLY A 27 -12.07 1.68 -8.05
N SER A 28 -11.19 1.29 -8.99
CA SER A 28 -11.11 -0.09 -9.49
C SER A 28 -10.08 -0.93 -8.73
N VAL A 29 -10.26 -2.24 -8.78
CA VAL A 29 -9.25 -3.24 -8.44
C VAL A 29 -8.64 -3.76 -9.74
N VAL A 30 -7.34 -3.53 -9.93
CA VAL A 30 -6.57 -4.05 -11.06
C VAL A 30 -5.54 -5.05 -10.57
N THR A 31 -5.41 -6.18 -11.26
CA THR A 31 -4.42 -7.20 -10.92
C THR A 31 -3.36 -7.38 -11.99
N VAL A 32 -2.11 -7.60 -11.57
CA VAL A 32 -1.02 -8.07 -12.45
C VAL A 32 -0.67 -9.50 -12.03
N LEU A 33 -0.91 -10.44 -12.93
CA LEU A 33 -0.66 -11.87 -12.77
C LEU A 33 0.67 -12.25 -13.40
N GLY A 34 1.33 -13.23 -12.85
CA GLY A 34 2.55 -13.78 -13.43
C GLY A 34 3.28 -14.71 -12.48
N ALA A 35 4.16 -15.55 -13.01
CA ALA A 35 5.03 -16.42 -12.24
C ALA A 35 6.05 -15.62 -11.39
N ASN A 36 6.74 -16.30 -10.47
CA ASN A 36 7.84 -15.71 -9.73
C ASN A 36 8.95 -15.26 -10.69
N GLY A 37 9.48 -14.05 -10.48
CA GLY A 37 10.45 -13.44 -11.38
C GLY A 37 9.87 -12.79 -12.64
N ALA A 38 8.55 -12.80 -12.86
CA ALA A 38 7.95 -12.16 -14.04
C ALA A 38 8.07 -10.62 -14.06
N GLY A 39 8.39 -9.97 -12.92
CA GLY A 39 8.50 -8.52 -12.79
C GLY A 39 7.38 -7.86 -11.99
N LYS A 40 6.49 -8.63 -11.33
CA LYS A 40 5.34 -8.13 -10.57
C LYS A 40 5.72 -7.12 -9.48
N SER A 41 6.56 -7.53 -8.51
CA SER A 41 7.04 -6.66 -7.43
C SER A 41 7.86 -5.49 -7.97
N THR A 42 8.58 -5.69 -9.09
CA THR A 42 9.34 -4.63 -9.78
C THR A 42 8.39 -3.54 -10.29
N THR A 43 7.22 -3.90 -10.81
CA THR A 43 6.19 -2.95 -11.23
C THR A 43 5.72 -2.09 -10.06
N LEU A 44 5.41 -2.70 -8.91
CA LEU A 44 5.01 -1.97 -7.71
C LEU A 44 6.13 -1.08 -7.16
N ARG A 45 7.38 -1.56 -7.17
CA ARG A 45 8.55 -0.78 -6.75
C ARG A 45 8.80 0.42 -7.67
N ALA A 46 8.53 0.29 -8.97
CA ALA A 46 8.61 1.41 -9.90
C ALA A 46 7.55 2.47 -9.59
N VAL A 47 6.31 2.07 -9.31
CA VAL A 47 5.22 2.98 -8.94
C VAL A 47 5.47 3.65 -7.60
N SER A 48 6.01 2.95 -6.61
CA SER A 48 6.27 3.48 -5.26
C SER A 48 7.57 4.28 -5.12
N GLY A 49 8.35 4.45 -6.23
CA GLY A 49 9.60 5.21 -6.23
C GLY A 49 10.80 4.47 -5.59
N LEU A 50 10.61 3.19 -5.22
CA LEU A 50 11.69 2.33 -4.70
C LEU A 50 12.63 1.85 -5.80
N LEU A 51 12.18 1.88 -7.06
CA LEU A 51 12.99 1.61 -8.23
C LEU A 51 12.70 2.66 -9.31
N ARG A 52 13.73 3.40 -9.72
CA ARG A 52 13.56 4.41 -10.76
C ARG A 52 13.55 3.76 -12.15
N PRO A 53 12.52 3.99 -12.99
CA PRO A 53 12.50 3.54 -14.38
C PRO A 53 13.66 4.15 -15.18
N ARG A 54 14.18 3.39 -16.13
CA ARG A 54 15.18 3.87 -17.10
C ARG A 54 14.51 4.61 -18.25
N GLU A 55 13.36 4.08 -18.69
CA GLU A 55 12.58 4.58 -19.82
C GLU A 55 11.10 4.55 -19.50
N GLY A 56 10.31 5.28 -20.26
CA GLY A 56 8.88 5.39 -20.08
C GLY A 56 8.47 6.45 -19.09
N SER A 57 7.21 6.41 -18.67
CA SER A 57 6.66 7.33 -17.68
C SER A 57 5.64 6.65 -16.77
N ILE A 58 5.55 7.15 -15.54
CA ILE A 58 4.52 6.79 -14.58
C ILE A 58 3.79 8.04 -14.17
N GLU A 59 2.46 8.05 -14.35
CA GLU A 59 1.59 9.17 -14.01
C GLU A 59 0.55 8.74 -12.97
N PHE A 60 0.43 9.52 -11.91
CA PHE A 60 -0.60 9.37 -10.89
C PHE A 60 -1.44 10.65 -10.88
N GLU A 61 -2.74 10.52 -11.20
CA GLU A 61 -3.69 11.64 -11.30
C GLU A 61 -3.22 12.79 -12.21
N GLY A 62 -2.61 12.42 -13.33
CA GLY A 62 -2.08 13.38 -14.31
C GLY A 62 -0.72 13.99 -13.92
N GLN A 63 -0.17 13.66 -12.76
CA GLN A 63 1.16 14.09 -12.34
C GLN A 63 2.18 12.98 -12.59
N ARG A 64 3.31 13.32 -13.24
CA ARG A 64 4.43 12.39 -13.38
C ARG A 64 5.12 12.14 -12.05
N ILE A 65 5.30 10.86 -11.70
CA ILE A 65 5.89 10.42 -10.45
C ILE A 65 7.18 9.60 -10.63
N ASP A 66 7.54 9.22 -11.83
CA ASP A 66 8.71 8.36 -12.15
C ASP A 66 10.07 8.93 -11.72
N ARG A 67 10.11 10.20 -11.34
CA ARG A 67 11.33 10.88 -10.85
C ARG A 67 11.24 11.34 -9.40
N MET A 68 10.09 11.14 -8.76
CA MET A 68 9.86 11.53 -7.38
C MET A 68 10.51 10.52 -6.42
N SER A 69 10.84 10.97 -5.21
CA SER A 69 11.26 10.10 -4.13
C SER A 69 10.09 9.30 -3.55
N ALA A 70 10.37 8.19 -2.87
CA ALA A 70 9.33 7.39 -2.24
C ALA A 70 8.51 8.20 -1.22
N GLU A 71 9.15 9.11 -0.47
CA GLU A 71 8.49 10.00 0.50
C GLU A 71 7.50 10.96 -0.18
N GLU A 72 7.90 11.54 -1.34
CA GLU A 72 7.01 12.39 -2.12
C GLU A 72 5.82 11.60 -2.65
N ILE A 73 6.04 10.39 -3.16
CA ILE A 73 4.99 9.50 -3.67
C ILE A 73 4.01 9.10 -2.55
N VAL A 74 4.50 8.73 -1.37
CA VAL A 74 3.64 8.47 -0.19
C VAL A 74 2.81 9.70 0.16
N SER A 75 3.37 10.90 0.06
CA SER A 75 2.67 12.17 0.35
C SER A 75 1.53 12.46 -0.64
N LEU A 76 1.59 11.91 -1.87
CA LEU A 76 0.50 11.96 -2.84
C LEU A 76 -0.67 11.01 -2.51
N GLY A 77 -0.47 10.10 -1.55
CA GLY A 77 -1.49 9.14 -1.13
C GLY A 77 -1.35 7.76 -1.79
N ILE A 78 -0.16 7.36 -2.19
CA ILE A 78 0.15 5.99 -2.62
C ILE A 78 0.72 5.24 -1.43
N SER A 79 0.12 4.10 -1.06
CA SER A 79 0.62 3.21 -0.01
C SER A 79 1.01 1.87 -0.62
N HIS A 80 2.22 1.40 -0.31
CA HIS A 80 2.76 0.12 -0.78
C HIS A 80 2.90 -0.84 0.39
N ILE A 81 2.24 -2.01 0.27
CA ILE A 81 2.41 -3.15 1.17
C ILE A 81 3.26 -4.17 0.41
N PRO A 82 4.55 -4.28 0.71
CA PRO A 82 5.47 -5.18 0.02
C PRO A 82 5.25 -6.63 0.44
N GLU A 83 5.77 -7.55 -0.36
CA GLU A 83 5.96 -8.95 0.00
C GLU A 83 6.74 -9.04 1.32
N GLY A 84 6.44 -10.04 2.15
CA GLY A 84 7.15 -10.24 3.42
C GLY A 84 6.66 -9.37 4.59
N ARG A 85 5.59 -8.56 4.40
CA ARG A 85 4.87 -7.79 5.43
C ARG A 85 5.64 -6.60 6.00
N GLU A 86 6.96 -6.68 6.13
CA GLU A 86 7.89 -5.66 6.63
C GLU A 86 7.38 -4.93 7.91
N LEU A 87 6.93 -5.70 8.89
CA LEU A 87 6.47 -5.18 10.18
C LEU A 87 7.67 -4.87 11.10
N PHE A 88 7.46 -3.92 11.98
CA PHE A 88 8.35 -3.71 13.11
C PHE A 88 8.02 -4.77 14.19
N SER A 89 8.74 -5.88 14.15
CA SER A 89 8.46 -7.08 14.95
C SER A 89 8.49 -6.84 16.45
N GLU A 90 9.35 -5.93 16.91
CA GLU A 90 9.51 -5.56 18.32
C GLU A 90 8.42 -4.62 18.84
N LEU A 91 7.67 -3.99 17.95
CA LEU A 91 6.61 -3.06 18.30
C LEU A 91 5.27 -3.80 18.43
N THR A 92 4.38 -3.22 19.22
CA THR A 92 3.00 -3.71 19.34
C THR A 92 2.20 -3.47 18.06
N VAL A 93 1.06 -4.16 17.92
CA VAL A 93 0.07 -3.92 16.86
C VAL A 93 -0.27 -2.43 16.76
N LEU A 94 -0.60 -1.81 17.90
CA LEU A 94 -0.99 -0.39 17.92
C LEU A 94 0.17 0.53 17.49
N GLU A 95 1.40 0.24 17.89
CA GLU A 95 2.57 1.02 17.49
C GLU A 95 2.86 0.89 15.99
N ASN A 96 2.76 -0.32 15.43
CA ASN A 96 2.84 -0.51 13.98
C ASN A 96 1.79 0.31 13.22
N LEU A 97 0.53 0.30 13.66
CA LEU A 97 -0.54 1.10 13.06
C LEU A 97 -0.25 2.61 13.16
N ARG A 98 0.28 3.08 14.29
CA ARG A 98 0.68 4.48 14.47
C ARG A 98 1.76 4.91 13.49
N LEU A 99 2.75 4.05 13.23
CA LEU A 99 3.79 4.32 12.24
C LEU A 99 3.21 4.47 10.83
N GLY A 100 2.20 3.66 10.46
CA GLY A 100 1.50 3.82 9.18
C GLY A 100 0.79 5.17 9.02
N ALA A 101 0.39 5.78 10.13
CA ALA A 101 -0.27 7.09 10.15
C ALA A 101 0.71 8.28 10.11
N TYR A 102 2.01 8.03 10.22
CA TYR A 102 3.00 9.07 10.47
C TYR A 102 3.03 10.16 9.39
N SER A 103 3.01 9.79 8.12
CA SER A 103 3.08 10.75 7.01
C SER A 103 1.90 11.74 6.99
N ARG A 104 0.73 11.32 7.47
CA ARG A 104 -0.51 12.11 7.42
C ARG A 104 -0.86 12.78 8.74
N PHE A 105 -0.57 12.14 9.87
CA PHE A 105 -1.02 12.56 11.19
C PHE A 105 0.14 12.89 12.14
N ALA A 106 1.32 13.18 11.62
CA ALA A 106 2.49 13.51 12.44
C ALA A 106 2.14 14.57 13.51
N GLY A 107 2.34 14.19 14.80
CA GLY A 107 2.00 15.01 15.96
C GLY A 107 0.62 14.77 16.58
N ALA A 108 -0.34 14.11 15.89
CA ALA A 108 -1.68 13.87 16.42
C ALA A 108 -1.77 12.69 17.41
N ASP A 109 -0.90 11.71 17.24
CA ASP A 109 -0.87 10.43 17.93
C ASP A 109 0.10 10.36 19.11
N GLY A 110 0.78 11.48 19.40
CA GLY A 110 1.88 11.50 20.38
C GLY A 110 3.17 10.83 19.87
N GLY A 111 3.30 10.60 18.55
CA GLY A 111 4.46 9.97 17.88
C GLY A 111 5.79 10.64 18.19
N GLY A 112 5.79 11.92 18.60
CA GLY A 112 6.98 12.59 19.15
C GLY A 112 7.56 11.92 20.41
N ARG A 113 6.78 11.08 21.11
CA ARG A 113 7.26 10.27 22.25
C ARG A 113 7.91 8.95 21.80
N LEU A 114 7.37 8.31 20.77
CA LEU A 114 7.94 7.08 20.19
C LEU A 114 9.27 7.39 19.48
N ALA A 115 9.31 8.40 18.63
CA ALA A 115 10.53 8.83 17.95
C ALA A 115 11.67 9.20 18.92
N ARG A 116 11.34 9.84 20.05
CA ARG A 116 12.34 10.16 21.09
C ARG A 116 12.81 8.95 21.89
N ARG A 117 11.95 7.93 22.08
CA ARG A 117 12.28 6.74 22.87
C ARG A 117 13.19 5.79 22.11
N GLU A 118 13.11 5.79 20.77
CA GLU A 118 13.85 4.90 19.88
C GLU A 118 15.00 5.56 19.12
N GLY A 119 15.36 6.82 19.46
CA GLY A 119 16.47 7.54 18.81
C GLY A 119 16.23 7.89 17.35
N LEU A 120 14.98 7.79 16.87
CA LEU A 120 14.60 8.20 15.53
C LEU A 120 14.62 9.73 15.44
N SER A 121 15.49 10.25 14.60
CA SER A 121 15.58 11.68 14.29
C SER A 121 14.32 12.12 13.54
N LEU A 122 13.56 13.05 14.13
CA LEU A 122 12.40 13.65 13.48
C LEU A 122 12.85 14.50 12.28
N PRO A 123 12.18 14.43 11.12
CA PRO A 123 12.45 15.32 10.00
C PRO A 123 12.34 16.79 10.44
N GLY A 124 13.25 17.66 9.99
CA GLY A 124 13.38 19.06 10.43
C GLY A 124 12.11 19.92 10.32
N ARG A 125 11.13 19.54 9.48
CA ARG A 125 9.81 20.19 9.39
C ARG A 125 9.00 20.15 10.69
N VAL A 126 9.00 19.01 11.38
CA VAL A 126 8.22 18.86 12.64
C VAL A 126 8.80 19.71 13.75
N GLN A 127 10.12 19.87 13.79
CA GLN A 127 10.80 20.74 14.75
C GLN A 127 10.52 22.24 14.47
N HIS A 128 10.45 22.63 13.20
CA HIS A 128 10.16 24.00 12.76
C HIS A 128 8.72 24.43 13.10
N ASP A 129 7.73 23.56 12.91
CA ASP A 129 6.33 23.84 13.21
C ASP A 129 6.08 24.01 14.72
N LEU A 130 6.78 23.26 15.58
CA LEU A 130 6.70 23.40 17.04
C LEU A 130 7.30 24.73 17.53
N ILE A 131 8.35 25.23 16.89
CA ILE A 131 8.99 26.48 17.25
C ILE A 131 8.16 27.69 16.77
N GLN A 132 7.56 27.64 15.59
CA GLN A 132 6.68 28.72 15.09
C GLN A 132 5.39 28.84 15.92
N THR A 133 4.84 27.74 16.45
CA THR A 133 3.65 27.78 17.32
C THR A 133 3.94 28.45 18.68
N ALA A 134 5.17 28.43 19.13
CA ALA A 134 5.58 29.07 20.41
C ALA A 134 5.74 30.58 20.33
N THR A 135 5.88 31.16 19.13
CA THR A 135 6.08 32.61 18.92
C THR A 135 4.84 33.32 18.38
N GLY A 136 3.78 32.59 18.02
CA GLY A 136 2.53 33.16 17.52
C GLY A 136 1.59 33.66 18.61
N GLY A 137 0.80 34.68 18.31
CA GLY A 137 -0.21 35.22 19.21
C GLY A 137 -1.34 34.24 19.52
N ILE A 138 -2.28 34.57 20.44
CA ILE A 138 -3.41 33.74 20.92
C ILE A 138 -4.20 33.11 19.76
N ARG A 139 -4.31 33.77 18.59
CA ARG A 139 -5.00 33.26 17.40
C ARG A 139 -4.27 32.07 16.79
N ASP A 140 -2.93 32.11 16.75
CA ASP A 140 -2.12 31.01 16.18
C ASP A 140 -2.10 29.80 17.11
N LEU A 141 -2.08 30.04 18.43
CA LEU A 141 -2.23 28.99 19.44
C LEU A 141 -3.61 28.30 19.32
N ALA A 142 -4.69 29.06 19.16
CA ALA A 142 -6.03 28.53 19.00
C ALA A 142 -6.18 27.73 17.69
N ARG A 143 -5.52 28.18 16.59
CA ARG A 143 -5.44 27.46 15.32
C ARG A 143 -4.69 26.14 15.52
N GLY A 144 -3.49 26.15 16.12
CA GLY A 144 -2.69 24.96 16.38
C GLY A 144 -3.42 23.93 17.24
N ILE A 145 -4.13 24.35 18.29
CA ILE A 145 -4.97 23.46 19.13
C ILE A 145 -6.10 22.85 18.30
N ARG A 146 -6.74 23.63 17.42
CA ARG A 146 -7.84 23.12 16.56
C ARG A 146 -7.31 22.09 15.56
N GLU A 147 -6.22 22.38 14.89
CA GLU A 147 -5.55 21.48 13.95
C GLU A 147 -5.10 20.17 14.63
N TYR A 148 -4.49 20.27 15.81
CA TYR A 148 -4.11 19.09 16.62
C TYR A 148 -5.33 18.22 16.98
N ARG A 149 -6.42 18.85 17.45
CA ARG A 149 -7.65 18.13 17.78
C ARG A 149 -8.26 17.47 16.54
N GLN A 150 -8.23 18.13 15.38
CA GLN A 150 -8.73 17.56 14.14
C GLN A 150 -7.87 16.37 13.69
N ARG A 151 -6.55 16.53 13.64
CA ARG A 151 -5.62 15.43 13.30
C ARG A 151 -5.81 14.22 14.22
N ARG A 152 -6.01 14.46 15.51
CA ARG A 152 -6.27 13.39 16.48
C ARG A 152 -7.59 12.67 16.19
N ARG A 153 -8.66 13.38 15.90
CA ARG A 153 -9.96 12.76 15.51
C ARG A 153 -9.81 11.95 14.23
N ASP A 154 -9.10 12.48 13.24
CA ASP A 154 -8.88 11.81 11.97
C ASP A 154 -8.04 10.53 12.15
N PHE A 155 -7.05 10.55 13.04
CA PHE A 155 -6.28 9.37 13.42
C PHE A 155 -7.16 8.32 14.12
N GLU A 156 -7.94 8.74 15.12
CA GLU A 156 -8.85 7.83 15.85
C GLU A 156 -9.91 7.21 14.91
N ALA A 157 -10.41 7.98 13.93
CA ALA A 157 -11.32 7.49 12.91
C ALA A 157 -10.65 6.48 11.96
N ALA A 158 -9.40 6.73 11.53
CA ALA A 158 -8.64 5.78 10.71
C ALA A 158 -8.36 4.48 11.48
N LEU A 159 -7.97 4.59 12.75
CA LEU A 159 -7.71 3.44 13.61
C LEU A 159 -8.98 2.60 13.84
N LYS A 160 -10.12 3.26 14.11
CA LYS A 160 -11.40 2.58 14.23
C LYS A 160 -11.73 1.82 12.95
N GLN A 161 -11.58 2.44 11.80
CA GLN A 161 -11.86 1.83 10.50
C GLN A 161 -10.98 0.59 10.24
N VAL A 162 -9.68 0.65 10.58
CA VAL A 162 -8.79 -0.51 10.50
C VAL A 162 -9.27 -1.63 11.42
N PHE A 163 -9.70 -1.32 12.64
CA PHE A 163 -10.23 -2.31 13.57
C PHE A 163 -11.61 -2.87 13.16
N ASP A 164 -12.42 -2.09 12.44
CA ASP A 164 -13.69 -2.57 11.87
C ASP A 164 -13.41 -3.60 10.74
N TYR A 165 -12.32 -3.43 9.93
CA TYR A 165 -11.89 -4.42 8.93
C TYR A 165 -11.18 -5.63 9.54
N PHE A 166 -10.40 -5.42 10.59
CA PHE A 166 -9.56 -6.42 11.23
C PHE A 166 -9.82 -6.46 12.75
N PRO A 167 -10.96 -7.01 13.22
CA PRO A 167 -11.32 -7.02 14.65
C PRO A 167 -10.26 -7.66 15.53
N ILE A 168 -9.58 -8.69 15.03
CA ILE A 168 -8.49 -9.37 15.75
C ILE A 168 -7.34 -8.42 16.13
N LEU A 169 -7.08 -7.39 15.32
CA LEU A 169 -6.05 -6.39 15.64
C LEU A 169 -6.48 -5.49 16.80
N ALA A 170 -7.78 -5.23 16.96
CA ALA A 170 -8.29 -4.49 18.11
C ALA A 170 -8.12 -5.27 19.42
N GLU A 171 -8.43 -6.56 19.39
CA GLU A 171 -8.26 -7.46 20.53
C GLU A 171 -6.78 -7.56 20.94
N ARG A 172 -5.89 -7.64 19.96
CA ARG A 172 -4.44 -7.84 20.13
C ARG A 172 -3.63 -6.55 20.09
N ARG A 173 -4.25 -5.38 20.23
CA ARG A 173 -3.60 -4.07 20.05
C ARG A 173 -2.33 -3.83 20.86
N LYS A 174 -2.17 -4.52 22.01
CA LYS A 174 -0.99 -4.45 22.89
C LYS A 174 0.00 -5.58 22.65
N GLN A 175 -0.32 -6.56 21.82
CA GLN A 175 0.54 -7.70 21.52
C GLN A 175 1.68 -7.26 20.61
N VAL A 176 2.87 -7.79 20.83
CA VAL A 176 4.06 -7.56 20.00
C VAL A 176 3.85 -8.21 18.63
N ALA A 177 4.08 -7.45 17.55
CA ALA A 177 3.74 -7.86 16.19
C ALA A 177 4.45 -9.13 15.74
N GLY A 178 5.70 -9.34 16.17
CA GLY A 178 6.46 -10.56 15.87
C GLY A 178 5.85 -11.85 16.43
N THR A 179 4.95 -11.76 17.42
CA THR A 179 4.29 -12.92 18.05
C THR A 179 2.93 -13.26 17.43
N LEU A 180 2.49 -12.49 16.45
CA LEU A 180 1.25 -12.75 15.69
C LEU A 180 1.44 -13.92 14.72
N SER A 181 0.36 -14.62 14.41
CA SER A 181 0.34 -15.58 13.30
C SER A 181 0.63 -14.90 11.95
N GLY A 182 1.05 -15.67 10.94
CA GLY A 182 1.34 -15.11 9.62
C GLY A 182 0.17 -14.35 8.99
N GLY A 183 -1.07 -14.82 9.18
CA GLY A 183 -2.26 -14.13 8.70
C GLY A 183 -2.54 -12.82 9.43
N GLU A 184 -2.40 -12.81 10.76
CA GLU A 184 -2.57 -11.60 11.57
C GLU A 184 -1.49 -10.55 11.26
N GLN A 185 -0.26 -11.00 10.98
CA GLN A 185 0.80 -10.10 10.52
C GLN A 185 0.47 -9.49 9.16
N GLN A 186 -0.14 -10.25 8.23
CA GLN A 186 -0.58 -9.73 6.94
C GLN A 186 -1.72 -8.71 7.11
N MET A 187 -2.71 -9.02 7.97
CA MET A 187 -3.77 -8.08 8.34
C MET A 187 -3.19 -6.79 8.93
N LEU A 188 -2.17 -6.91 9.79
CA LEU A 188 -1.50 -5.74 10.38
C LEU A 188 -0.73 -4.94 9.33
N ALA A 189 -0.07 -5.58 8.36
CA ALA A 189 0.62 -4.88 7.26
C ALA A 189 -0.36 -4.08 6.40
N ILE A 190 -1.50 -4.69 6.02
CA ILE A 190 -2.57 -4.00 5.29
C ILE A 190 -3.16 -2.88 6.15
N GLY A 191 -3.49 -3.14 7.40
CA GLY A 191 -4.00 -2.15 8.34
C GLY A 191 -3.07 -0.95 8.49
N ARG A 192 -1.75 -1.19 8.59
CA ARG A 192 -0.72 -0.14 8.65
C ARG A 192 -0.74 0.72 7.39
N GLY A 193 -0.85 0.12 6.20
CA GLY A 193 -0.97 0.86 4.94
C GLY A 193 -2.24 1.73 4.87
N LEU A 194 -3.36 1.22 5.39
CA LEU A 194 -4.64 1.95 5.43
C LEU A 194 -4.63 3.13 6.39
N MET A 195 -3.80 3.12 7.44
CA MET A 195 -3.69 4.23 8.39
C MET A 195 -3.27 5.55 7.73
N ALA A 196 -2.55 5.51 6.60
CA ALA A 196 -2.23 6.69 5.80
C ALA A 196 -3.44 7.26 5.05
N ARG A 197 -4.60 6.58 5.03
CA ARG A 197 -5.76 6.88 4.19
C ARG A 197 -5.35 7.10 2.73
N PRO A 198 -4.75 6.11 2.09
CA PRO A 198 -4.22 6.25 0.75
C PRO A 198 -5.35 6.44 -0.27
N ARG A 199 -5.00 6.97 -1.43
CA ARG A 199 -5.85 7.04 -2.63
C ARG A 199 -5.64 5.83 -3.53
N LEU A 200 -4.42 5.29 -3.52
CA LEU A 200 -4.01 4.08 -4.23
C LEU A 200 -3.28 3.14 -3.27
N LEU A 201 -3.76 1.91 -3.18
CA LEU A 201 -3.15 0.83 -2.40
C LEU A 201 -2.44 -0.14 -3.35
N LEU A 202 -1.14 -0.34 -3.15
CA LEU A 202 -0.33 -1.32 -3.86
C LEU A 202 -0.13 -2.54 -2.96
N LEU A 203 -0.52 -3.73 -3.43
CA LEU A 203 -0.44 -4.99 -2.68
C LEU A 203 0.45 -5.98 -3.43
N ASP A 204 1.54 -6.38 -2.79
CA ASP A 204 2.52 -7.33 -3.33
C ASP A 204 2.31 -8.71 -2.71
N GLU A 205 1.72 -9.63 -3.47
CA GLU A 205 1.44 -11.03 -3.12
C GLU A 205 0.84 -11.21 -1.70
N PRO A 206 -0.30 -10.57 -1.38
CA PRO A 206 -0.86 -10.60 -0.03
C PRO A 206 -1.29 -11.99 0.43
N SER A 207 -1.39 -12.98 -0.46
CA SER A 207 -1.75 -14.36 -0.14
C SER A 207 -0.56 -15.24 0.24
N MET A 208 0.67 -14.79 -0.04
CA MET A 208 1.84 -15.65 0.00
C MET A 208 2.12 -16.20 1.41
N GLY A 209 2.31 -17.53 1.50
CA GLY A 209 2.64 -18.23 2.74
C GLY A 209 1.52 -18.26 3.79
N LEU A 210 0.26 -18.06 3.36
CA LEU A 210 -0.90 -18.09 4.24
C LEU A 210 -1.75 -19.34 4.03
N ALA A 211 -2.46 -19.74 5.10
CA ALA A 211 -3.44 -20.81 5.02
C ALA A 211 -4.63 -20.39 4.13
N PRO A 212 -5.25 -21.32 3.37
CA PRO A 212 -6.31 -21.01 2.42
C PRO A 212 -7.48 -20.20 2.99
N MET A 213 -7.93 -20.52 4.20
CA MET A 213 -9.02 -19.78 4.86
C MET A 213 -8.64 -18.31 5.16
N VAL A 214 -7.41 -18.09 5.63
CA VAL A 214 -6.91 -16.74 5.94
C VAL A 214 -6.75 -15.93 4.66
N THR A 215 -6.26 -16.56 3.60
CA THR A 215 -6.14 -15.94 2.27
C THR A 215 -7.51 -15.47 1.77
N GLN A 216 -8.53 -16.33 1.82
CA GLN A 216 -9.90 -15.97 1.42
C GLN A 216 -10.45 -14.80 2.24
N GLU A 217 -10.20 -14.77 3.54
CA GLU A 217 -10.60 -13.68 4.41
C GLU A 217 -9.93 -12.35 4.02
N ILE A 218 -8.61 -12.37 3.78
CA ILE A 218 -7.87 -11.17 3.34
C ILE A 218 -8.42 -10.64 2.01
N PHE A 219 -8.67 -11.51 1.01
CA PHE A 219 -9.23 -11.09 -0.27
C PHE A 219 -10.63 -10.51 -0.14
N ARG A 220 -11.48 -11.11 0.71
CA ARG A 220 -12.81 -10.56 1.03
C ARG A 220 -12.72 -9.18 1.67
N ILE A 221 -11.73 -8.97 2.55
CA ILE A 221 -11.52 -7.66 3.19
C ILE A 221 -11.03 -6.64 2.15
N ILE A 222 -10.09 -7.00 1.26
CA ILE A 222 -9.61 -6.14 0.17
C ILE A 222 -10.79 -5.71 -0.72
N GLU A 223 -11.64 -6.65 -1.13
CA GLU A 223 -12.87 -6.36 -1.89
C GLU A 223 -13.80 -5.42 -1.11
N THR A 224 -13.99 -5.66 0.19
CA THR A 224 -14.82 -4.82 1.04
C THR A 224 -14.28 -3.39 1.12
N ILE A 225 -12.97 -3.22 1.30
CA ILE A 225 -12.31 -1.91 1.32
C ILE A 225 -12.55 -1.16 0.01
N ASN A 226 -12.37 -1.82 -1.14
CA ASN A 226 -12.64 -1.22 -2.45
C ASN A 226 -14.09 -0.79 -2.56
N ARG A 227 -15.06 -1.69 -2.29
CA ARG A 227 -16.49 -1.42 -2.46
C ARG A 227 -17.05 -0.36 -1.52
N THR A 228 -16.58 -0.33 -0.26
CA THR A 228 -17.14 0.58 0.76
C THR A 228 -16.50 1.97 0.75
N GLN A 229 -15.24 2.07 0.29
CA GLN A 229 -14.49 3.32 0.28
C GLN A 229 -14.19 3.87 -1.12
N GLY A 230 -14.49 3.11 -2.18
CA GLY A 230 -14.02 3.45 -3.53
C GLY A 230 -12.49 3.43 -3.66
N MET A 231 -11.80 2.63 -2.81
CA MET A 231 -10.35 2.56 -2.78
C MET A 231 -9.82 2.00 -4.10
N THR A 232 -8.89 2.71 -4.74
CA THR A 232 -8.20 2.18 -5.92
C THR A 232 -7.11 1.21 -5.46
N ILE A 233 -7.05 0.03 -6.07
CA ILE A 233 -6.12 -1.03 -5.68
C ILE A 233 -5.39 -1.58 -6.90
N LEU A 234 -4.05 -1.62 -6.83
CA LEU A 234 -3.22 -2.40 -7.74
C LEU A 234 -2.65 -3.59 -6.96
N LEU A 235 -3.08 -4.77 -7.34
CA LEU A 235 -2.72 -6.04 -6.71
C LEU A 235 -1.81 -6.84 -7.64
N VAL A 236 -0.67 -7.29 -7.17
CA VAL A 236 0.11 -8.30 -7.89
C VAL A 236 0.02 -9.63 -7.17
N GLU A 237 -0.20 -10.70 -7.92
CA GLU A 237 -0.46 -12.04 -7.38
C GLU A 237 0.02 -13.15 -8.32
N GLN A 238 0.37 -14.27 -7.72
CA GLN A 238 0.57 -15.52 -8.43
C GLN A 238 -0.73 -16.34 -8.49
N ASN A 239 -1.58 -16.25 -7.46
CA ASN A 239 -2.87 -16.93 -7.41
C ASN A 239 -3.92 -16.20 -8.27
N ALA A 240 -3.96 -16.53 -9.56
CA ALA A 240 -4.87 -15.88 -10.50
C ALA A 240 -6.36 -16.08 -10.14
N GLY A 241 -6.73 -17.24 -9.58
CA GLY A 241 -8.11 -17.53 -9.19
C GLY A 241 -8.66 -16.52 -8.18
N LEU A 242 -7.88 -16.24 -7.13
CA LEU A 242 -8.26 -15.29 -6.10
C LEU A 242 -8.19 -13.85 -6.59
N ALA A 243 -7.11 -13.49 -7.31
CA ALA A 243 -6.92 -12.15 -7.80
C ALA A 243 -8.02 -11.73 -8.79
N LEU A 244 -8.32 -12.60 -9.80
CA LEU A 244 -9.38 -12.34 -10.77
C LEU A 244 -10.78 -12.39 -10.16
N ALA A 245 -10.95 -12.99 -8.98
CA ALA A 245 -12.25 -13.03 -8.31
C ALA A 245 -12.71 -11.66 -7.83
N ILE A 246 -11.77 -10.79 -7.46
CA ILE A 246 -12.06 -9.45 -6.91
C ILE A 246 -11.67 -8.31 -7.85
N ALA A 247 -10.88 -8.56 -8.90
CA ALA A 247 -10.42 -7.55 -9.82
C ALA A 247 -11.44 -7.22 -10.91
N ASP A 248 -11.48 -5.98 -11.36
CA ASP A 248 -12.24 -5.52 -12.54
C ASP A 248 -11.49 -5.86 -13.82
N ARG A 249 -10.15 -5.69 -13.80
CA ARG A 249 -9.26 -5.88 -14.94
C ARG A 249 -7.96 -6.57 -14.50
N GLY A 250 -7.37 -7.35 -15.39
CA GLY A 250 -6.09 -7.99 -15.17
C GLY A 250 -5.11 -7.80 -16.32
N TYR A 251 -3.85 -7.91 -15.98
CA TYR A 251 -2.70 -7.95 -16.87
C TYR A 251 -1.90 -9.21 -16.58
N VAL A 252 -1.49 -9.94 -17.61
CA VAL A 252 -0.58 -11.08 -17.47
C VAL A 252 0.82 -10.62 -17.83
N LEU A 253 1.73 -10.75 -16.89
CA LEU A 253 3.12 -10.34 -17.01
C LEU A 253 4.02 -11.59 -17.12
N GLU A 254 4.77 -11.69 -18.21
CA GLU A 254 5.74 -12.75 -18.43
C GLU A 254 7.09 -12.15 -18.82
N THR A 255 8.13 -12.53 -18.11
CA THR A 255 9.51 -12.07 -18.36
C THR A 255 9.58 -10.54 -18.59
N GLY A 256 8.93 -9.79 -17.71
CA GLY A 256 8.93 -8.31 -17.72
C GLY A 256 8.09 -7.67 -18.82
N ARG A 257 7.21 -8.40 -19.52
CA ARG A 257 6.34 -7.88 -20.58
C ARG A 257 4.89 -8.22 -20.30
N ILE A 258 3.97 -7.29 -20.59
CA ILE A 258 2.54 -7.59 -20.62
C ILE A 258 2.24 -8.40 -21.88
N VAL A 259 1.79 -9.63 -21.69
CA VAL A 259 1.44 -10.54 -22.81
C VAL A 259 -0.06 -10.59 -23.04
N LEU A 260 -0.88 -10.29 -22.02
CA LEU A 260 -2.33 -10.26 -22.12
C LEU A 260 -2.90 -9.20 -21.19
N ALA A 261 -3.94 -8.50 -21.62
CA ALA A 261 -4.67 -7.51 -20.81
C ALA A 261 -6.13 -7.52 -21.19
N ASP A 262 -7.02 -7.76 -20.22
CA ASP A 262 -8.48 -7.77 -20.45
C ASP A 262 -9.24 -7.57 -19.14
N THR A 263 -10.56 -7.58 -19.21
CA THR A 263 -11.43 -7.69 -18.02
C THR A 263 -11.18 -9.01 -17.30
N SER A 264 -11.37 -9.01 -15.98
CA SER A 264 -11.20 -10.24 -15.19
C SER A 264 -12.13 -11.36 -15.65
N GLU A 265 -13.34 -11.02 -16.11
CA GLU A 265 -14.28 -12.00 -16.66
C GLU A 265 -13.72 -12.70 -17.90
N ASN A 266 -13.15 -11.94 -18.85
CA ASN A 266 -12.57 -12.48 -20.07
C ASN A 266 -11.31 -13.30 -19.77
N LEU A 267 -10.45 -12.82 -18.86
CA LEU A 267 -9.25 -13.54 -18.46
C LEU A 267 -9.55 -14.89 -17.81
N ARG A 268 -10.61 -14.99 -17.02
CA ARG A 268 -11.04 -16.29 -16.45
C ARG A 268 -11.49 -17.30 -17.51
N LYS A 269 -12.02 -16.82 -18.63
CA LYS A 269 -12.47 -17.66 -19.75
C LYS A 269 -11.36 -17.97 -20.75
N ASN A 270 -10.22 -17.28 -20.65
CA ASN A 270 -9.11 -17.43 -21.58
C ASN A 270 -8.37 -18.76 -21.32
N GLU A 271 -8.28 -19.60 -22.34
CA GLU A 271 -7.67 -20.94 -22.25
C GLU A 271 -6.19 -20.90 -21.81
N ALA A 272 -5.42 -19.90 -22.25
CA ALA A 272 -4.02 -19.77 -21.87
C ALA A 272 -3.90 -19.44 -20.37
N VAL A 273 -4.75 -18.56 -19.86
CA VAL A 273 -4.82 -18.21 -18.43
C VAL A 273 -5.28 -19.42 -17.60
N GLN A 274 -6.29 -20.17 -18.09
CA GLN A 274 -6.78 -21.35 -17.41
C GLN A 274 -5.68 -22.41 -17.26
N ARG A 275 -4.99 -22.73 -18.34
CA ARG A 275 -3.90 -23.73 -18.33
C ARG A 275 -2.68 -23.30 -17.52
N SER A 276 -2.28 -22.03 -17.59
CA SER A 276 -1.02 -21.57 -16.98
C SER A 276 -1.17 -21.14 -15.52
N TYR A 277 -2.37 -20.65 -15.12
CA TYR A 277 -2.56 -19.95 -13.84
C TYR A 277 -3.76 -20.42 -13.02
N LEU A 278 -4.74 -21.13 -13.60
CA LEU A 278 -5.97 -21.58 -12.90
C LEU A 278 -5.99 -23.10 -12.63
N GLY A 279 -5.02 -23.85 -13.17
CA GLY A 279 -4.87 -25.28 -12.90
C GLY A 279 -5.93 -26.15 -13.58
N ALA A 280 -6.49 -25.70 -14.71
CA ALA A 280 -7.46 -26.45 -15.53
C ALA A 280 -6.77 -27.27 -16.61
#